data_2a91c5ed517e55b31478914069298f2b
#
_entry.id   2a91c5ed517e55b31478914069298f2b
#
_cell.length_a   1.000
_cell.length_b   1.000
_cell.length_c   1.000
_cell.angle_alpha   90.00
_cell.angle_beta   90.00
_cell.angle_gamma   90.00
#
_symmetry.space_group_name_H-M   'P 1'
#
loop_
_entity.id
_entity.type
_entity.pdbx_description
1 polymer ?
#
loop_
_entity_poly.entity_id
_entity_poly.type
_entity_poly.pdbx_seq_one_letter_code
_entity_poly.pdbx_strand_id
1 'polypeptide(L)' 'MDSSSENEALAQELSSIADRVSEIEKRVQDVQAVIERLESAAATTARALEEVSAHWDAVYRAMRRPE' A
#
# COMPACT_ATOMS: atom_id res chain seq x y z
N MET A 1 -5.11 5.59 -50.98
CA MET A 1 -5.72 5.52 -50.20
C MET A 1 -5.33 5.01 -49.09
N ASP A 2 -5.40 5.44 -48.17
CA ASP A 2 -4.70 5.14 -47.13
C ASP A 2 -5.43 4.65 -45.95
N SER A 3 -6.54 4.00 -46.16
CA SER A 3 -7.28 3.38 -45.10
C SER A 3 -6.51 2.30 -44.41
N SER A 4 -5.69 1.55 -45.13
CA SER A 4 -4.84 0.51 -44.56
C SER A 4 -3.78 1.11 -43.68
N SER A 5 -3.15 2.19 -44.10
CA SER A 5 -2.13 2.88 -43.33
C SER A 5 -2.72 3.50 -42.08
N GLU A 6 -3.90 4.07 -42.22
CA GLU A 6 -4.58 4.66 -41.07
C GLU A 6 -4.97 3.60 -40.07
N ASN A 7 -5.42 2.44 -40.53
CA ASN A 7 -5.77 1.33 -39.67
C ASN A 7 -4.55 0.76 -38.96
N GLU A 8 -3.42 0.70 -39.65
CA GLU A 8 -2.17 0.26 -39.04
C GLU A 8 -1.71 1.24 -37.96
N ALA A 9 -1.82 2.53 -38.21
CA ALA A 9 -1.43 3.54 -37.24
C ALA A 9 -2.33 3.48 -36.00
N LEU A 10 -3.62 3.27 -36.19
CA LEU A 10 -4.56 3.13 -35.10
C LEU A 10 -4.27 1.87 -34.30
N ALA A 11 -3.96 0.78 -34.98
CA ALA A 11 -3.63 -0.47 -34.30
C ALA A 11 -2.37 -0.33 -33.45
N GLN A 12 -1.38 0.39 -33.95
CA GLN A 12 -0.15 0.65 -33.21
C GLN A 12 -0.42 1.54 -32.01
N GLU A 13 -1.25 2.54 -32.15
CA GLU A 13 -1.63 3.40 -31.04
C GLU A 13 -2.38 2.64 -29.98
N LEU A 14 -3.31 1.79 -30.37
CA LEU A 14 -4.06 0.97 -29.45
C LEU A 14 -3.16 -0.01 -28.68
N SER A 15 -2.19 -0.59 -29.40
CA SER A 15 -1.22 -1.49 -28.77
C SER A 15 -0.38 -0.75 -27.73
N SER A 16 0.05 0.47 -28.07
CA SER A 16 0.84 1.30 -27.17
C SER A 16 0.03 1.69 -25.93
N ILE A 17 -1.23 2.04 -26.10
CA ILE A 17 -2.12 2.36 -25.00
C ILE A 17 -2.34 1.13 -24.10
N ALA A 18 -2.55 -0.03 -24.70
CA ALA A 18 -2.72 -1.28 -23.96
C ALA A 18 -1.49 -1.58 -23.11
N ASP A 19 -0.30 -1.37 -23.65
CA ASP A 19 0.96 -1.57 -22.93
C ASP A 19 1.08 -0.62 -21.75
N ARG A 20 0.70 0.62 -21.94
CA ARG A 20 0.71 1.63 -20.87
C ARG A 20 -0.28 1.30 -19.79
N VAL A 21 -1.47 0.87 -20.16
CA VAL A 21 -2.49 0.47 -19.19
C VAL A 21 -1.99 -0.72 -18.37
N SER A 22 -1.39 -1.70 -19.03
CA SER A 22 -0.83 -2.87 -18.35
C SER A 22 0.25 -2.46 -17.35
N GLU A 23 1.10 -1.52 -17.73
CA GLU A 23 2.15 -1.01 -16.87
C GLU A 23 1.57 -0.26 -15.65
N ILE A 24 0.55 0.56 -15.89
CA ILE A 24 -0.15 1.27 -14.82
C ILE A 24 -0.80 0.26 -13.86
N GLU A 25 -1.42 -0.77 -14.37
CA GLU A 25 -2.03 -1.81 -13.55
C GLU A 25 -1.01 -2.47 -12.64
N LYS A 26 0.18 -2.75 -13.17
CA LYS A 26 1.28 -3.31 -12.38
C LYS A 26 1.69 -2.36 -11.27
N ARG A 27 1.80 -1.09 -11.56
CA ARG A 27 2.18 -0.06 -10.58
C ARG A 27 1.12 0.08 -9.50
N VAL A 28 -0.14 0.00 -9.88
CA VAL A 28 -1.24 0.05 -8.93
C VAL A 28 -1.17 -1.15 -7.98
N GLN A 29 -0.90 -2.33 -8.50
CA GLN A 29 -0.74 -3.53 -7.69
C GLN A 29 0.44 -3.41 -6.72
N ASP A 30 1.55 -2.83 -7.17
CA ASP A 30 2.73 -2.61 -6.35
C ASP A 30 2.42 -1.63 -5.21
N VAL A 31 1.69 -0.56 -5.53
CA VAL A 31 1.28 0.43 -4.53
C VAL A 31 0.32 -0.21 -3.51
N GLN A 32 -0.60 -1.03 -3.97
CA GLN A 32 -1.51 -1.74 -3.07
C GLN A 32 -0.76 -2.65 -2.11
N ALA A 33 0.26 -3.34 -2.60
CA ALA A 33 1.09 -4.20 -1.76
C ALA A 33 1.85 -3.39 -0.71
N VAL A 34 2.34 -2.21 -1.07
CA VAL A 34 3.02 -1.31 -0.14
C VAL A 34 2.04 -0.80 0.92
N ILE A 35 0.83 -0.42 0.51
CA ILE A 35 -0.21 0.03 1.44
C ILE A 35 -0.53 -1.07 2.45
N GLU A 36 -0.69 -2.30 2.00
CA GLU A 36 -0.98 -3.43 2.89
C GLU A 36 0.13 -3.63 3.91
N ARG A 37 1.38 -3.50 3.48
CA ARG A 37 2.53 -3.62 4.38
C ARG A 37 2.55 -2.49 5.39
N LEU A 38 2.26 -1.27 4.97
CA LEU A 38 2.22 -0.12 5.84
C LEU A 38 1.09 -0.25 6.88
N GLU A 39 -0.06 -0.72 6.45
CA GLU A 39 -1.19 -0.95 7.35
C GLU A 39 -0.84 -2.01 8.39
N SER A 40 -0.20 -3.08 7.96
CA SER A 40 0.24 -4.15 8.85
C SER A 40 1.28 -3.64 9.85
N ALA A 41 2.24 -2.84 9.38
CA ALA A 41 3.26 -2.25 10.24
C ALA A 41 2.64 -1.28 11.25
N ALA A 42 1.67 -0.49 10.80
CA ALA A 42 0.97 0.46 11.68
C ALA A 42 0.18 -0.30 12.76
N ALA A 43 -0.49 -1.38 12.40
CA ALA A 43 -1.24 -2.20 13.35
C ALA A 43 -0.29 -2.83 14.40
N THR A 44 0.86 -3.31 13.95
CA THR A 44 1.87 -3.89 14.84
C THR A 44 2.42 -2.83 15.80
N THR A 45 2.68 -1.64 15.29
CA THR A 45 3.19 -0.53 16.09
C THR A 45 2.15 -0.10 17.13
N ALA A 46 0.89 0.01 16.73
CA ALA A 46 -0.19 0.38 17.64
C ALA A 46 -0.32 -0.64 18.78
N ARG A 47 -0.23 -1.91 18.46
CA ARG A 47 -0.29 -2.98 19.45
C ARG A 47 0.90 -2.91 20.42
N ALA A 48 2.08 -2.64 19.90
CA ALA A 48 3.27 -2.50 20.74
C ALA A 48 3.14 -1.31 21.69
N LEU A 49 2.58 -0.21 21.21
CA LEU A 49 2.35 0.96 22.04
C LEU A 49 1.33 0.67 23.15
N GLU A 50 0.30 -0.08 22.84
CA GLU A 50 -0.69 -0.49 23.86
C GLU A 50 -0.04 -1.35 24.93
N GLU A 51 0.82 -2.27 24.55
CA GLU A 51 1.54 -3.13 25.49
C GLU A 51 2.47 -2.33 26.39
N VAL A 52 3.20 -1.38 25.82
CA VAL A 52 4.09 -0.51 26.58
C VAL A 52 3.28 0.34 27.55
N SER A 53 2.17 0.89 27.10
CA SER A 53 1.29 1.70 27.93
C SER A 53 0.73 0.90 29.10
N ALA A 54 0.28 -0.32 28.85
CA ALA A 54 -0.23 -1.22 29.89
C ALA A 54 0.87 -1.56 30.89
N HIS A 55 2.07 -1.80 30.42
CA HIS A 55 3.21 -2.11 31.28
C HIS A 55 3.52 -0.94 32.22
N TRP A 56 3.58 0.26 31.68
CA TRP A 56 3.87 1.45 32.48
C TRP A 56 2.75 1.76 33.46
N ASP A 57 1.50 1.53 33.10
CA ASP A 57 0.37 1.66 34.01
C ASP A 57 0.50 0.69 35.20
N ALA A 58 0.90 -0.54 34.91
CA ALA A 58 1.11 -1.53 35.95
C ALA A 58 2.25 -1.14 36.89
N VAL A 59 3.36 -0.64 36.31
CA VAL A 59 4.50 -0.17 37.10
C VAL A 59 4.10 1.01 37.98
N TYR A 60 3.37 1.96 37.41
CA TYR A 60 2.92 3.15 38.10
C TYR A 60 2.02 2.79 39.28
N ARG A 61 1.10 1.88 39.10
CA ARG A 61 0.22 1.40 40.16
C ARG A 61 1.00 0.72 41.29
N ALA A 62 1.97 -0.10 40.90
CA ALA A 62 2.82 -0.78 41.87
C ALA A 62 3.61 0.22 42.74
N MET A 63 4.09 1.28 42.11
CA MET A 63 4.85 2.32 42.80
C MET A 63 3.99 3.17 43.71
N ARG A 64 2.73 3.31 43.43
CA ARG A 64 1.81 4.12 44.24
C ARG A 64 1.10 3.34 45.33
N ARG A 65 1.30 2.04 45.39
CA ARG A 65 0.63 1.23 46.40
C ARG A 65 1.14 1.61 47.78
N PRO A 66 0.29 1.94 48.72
CA PRO A 66 0.73 2.24 50.05
C PRO A 66 1.15 0.96 50.78
N GLU A 67 2.14 1.00 51.58
CA GLU A 67 2.60 -0.16 52.32
C GLU A 67 1.89 -0.39 53.63
#